data_09ecc05c42549cc323e624adee52f073
#
_entry.id   09ecc05c42549cc323e624adee52f073
#
_cell.length_a   1.000
_cell.length_b   1.000
_cell.length_c   1.000
_cell.angle_alpha   90.00
_cell.angle_beta   90.00
_cell.angle_gamma   90.00
#
_symmetry.space_group_name_H-M   'P 1'
#
loop_
_entity.id
_entity.type
_entity.pdbx_description
1 polymer ?
#
loop_
_entity_poly.entity_id
_entity_poly.type
_entity_poly.pdbx_seq_one_letter_code
_entity_poly.pdbx_strand_id
1 'polypeptide(L)' 'MNTATATATATEMQNNFGRYLNLVMSGHEIIVTKNGHEVGRFIPKDAAVSYLTDSLTG' A
#
# COMPACT_ATOMS: atom_id res chain seq x y z
N MET A 1 -11.93 1.30 12.90
CA MET A 1 -11.64 -0.03 12.34
C MET A 1 -10.19 -0.13 11.93
N ASN A 2 -9.58 -1.23 12.21
CA ASN A 2 -8.16 -1.42 11.91
C ASN A 2 -7.95 -1.84 10.46
N THR A 3 -7.07 -1.13 9.77
CA THR A 3 -6.63 -1.52 8.45
C THR A 3 -5.53 -2.55 8.62
N ALA A 4 -5.71 -3.72 8.00
CA ALA A 4 -4.66 -4.73 8.05
C ALA A 4 -3.49 -4.28 7.18
N THR A 5 -2.29 -4.50 7.70
CA THR A 5 -1.06 -4.13 6.99
C THR A 5 -0.29 -5.40 6.65
N ALA A 6 0.11 -5.51 5.40
CA ALA A 6 0.94 -6.61 4.93
C ALA A 6 2.23 -6.05 4.36
N THR A 7 3.24 -6.89 4.27
CA THR A 7 4.52 -6.51 3.70
C THR A 7 4.83 -7.42 2.52
N ALA A 8 5.30 -6.84 1.43
CA ALA A 8 5.67 -7.60 0.25
C ALA A 8 6.95 -7.02 -0.34
N THR A 9 7.80 -7.88 -0.88
CA THR A 9 8.97 -7.39 -1.61
C THR A 9 8.53 -6.86 -2.97
N ALA A 10 9.39 -6.03 -3.58
CA ALA A 10 9.12 -5.53 -4.92
C ALA A 10 8.92 -6.68 -5.92
N THR A 11 9.70 -7.75 -5.77
CA THR A 11 9.59 -8.94 -6.62
C THR A 11 8.24 -9.63 -6.41
N GLU A 12 7.81 -9.77 -5.15
CA GLU A 12 6.50 -10.37 -4.86
C GLU A 12 5.37 -9.53 -5.43
N MET A 13 5.46 -8.21 -5.31
CA MET A 13 4.47 -7.32 -5.90
C MET A 13 4.39 -7.50 -7.41
N GLN A 14 5.55 -7.61 -8.07
CA GLN A 14 5.60 -7.80 -9.51
C GLN A 14 4.96 -9.13 -9.93
N ASN A 15 5.26 -10.20 -9.20
CA ASN A 15 4.81 -11.53 -9.55
C ASN A 15 3.36 -11.83 -9.15
N ASN A 16 2.83 -11.13 -8.14
CA ASN A 16 1.52 -11.39 -7.59
C ASN A 16 0.69 -10.11 -7.46
N PHE A 17 0.85 -9.19 -8.38
CA PHE A 17 0.19 -7.88 -8.29
C PHE A 17 -1.32 -7.99 -8.12
N GLY A 18 -1.95 -8.91 -8.87
CA GLY A 18 -3.41 -9.09 -8.78
C GLY A 18 -3.87 -9.44 -7.36
N ARG A 19 -3.10 -10.29 -6.68
CA ARG A 19 -3.41 -10.67 -5.30
C ARG A 19 -3.33 -9.46 -4.37
N TYR A 20 -2.25 -8.68 -4.48
CA TYR A 20 -2.08 -7.49 -3.64
C TYR A 20 -3.09 -6.41 -3.99
N LEU A 21 -3.42 -6.28 -5.26
CA LEU A 21 -4.47 -5.36 -5.68
C LEU A 21 -5.80 -5.68 -4.99
N ASN A 22 -6.17 -6.96 -4.94
CA ASN A 22 -7.40 -7.37 -4.26
C ASN A 22 -7.36 -7.04 -2.77
N LEU A 23 -6.21 -7.21 -2.13
CA LEU A 23 -6.06 -6.86 -0.72
C LEU A 23 -6.26 -5.36 -0.51
N VAL A 24 -5.67 -4.54 -1.36
CA VAL A 24 -5.81 -3.10 -1.28
C VAL A 24 -7.27 -2.68 -1.52
N MET A 25 -7.93 -3.31 -2.49
CA MET A 25 -9.35 -3.03 -2.75
C MET A 25 -10.23 -3.41 -1.57
N SER A 26 -9.77 -4.32 -0.73
CA SER A 26 -10.48 -4.73 0.49
C SER A 26 -10.12 -3.85 1.70
N GLY A 27 -9.26 -2.85 1.51
CA GLY A 27 -8.91 -1.93 2.57
C GLY A 27 -7.57 -2.21 3.25
N HIS A 28 -6.79 -3.16 2.74
CA HIS A 28 -5.47 -3.47 3.32
C HIS A 28 -4.42 -2.51 2.77
N GLU A 29 -3.38 -2.32 3.57
CA GLU A 29 -2.21 -1.54 3.19
C GLU A 29 -1.05 -2.48 2.94
N ILE A 30 -0.32 -2.28 1.85
CA ILE A 30 0.83 -3.12 1.51
C ILE A 30 2.10 -2.28 1.58
N ILE A 31 3.01 -2.66 2.45
CA ILE A 31 4.32 -2.02 2.53
C ILE A 31 5.24 -2.75 1.57
N VAL A 32 5.77 -2.03 0.59
CA VAL A 32 6.64 -2.63 -0.43
C VAL A 32 8.09 -2.41 -0.02
N THR A 33 8.86 -3.48 -0.01
CA THR A 33 10.27 -3.43 0.39
C THR A 33 11.17 -3.90 -0.75
N LYS A 34 12.40 -3.43 -0.73
CA LYS A 34 13.45 -3.89 -1.63
C LYS A 34 14.77 -3.87 -0.88
N ASN A 35 15.49 -5.00 -0.92
CA ASN A 35 16.76 -5.15 -0.21
C ASN A 35 16.63 -4.83 1.29
N GLY A 36 15.50 -5.20 1.89
CA GLY A 36 15.27 -4.99 3.30
C GLY A 36 14.83 -3.59 3.68
N HIS A 37 14.59 -2.71 2.70
CA HIS A 37 14.19 -1.33 2.95
C HIS A 37 12.80 -1.05 2.39
N GLU A 38 12.02 -0.28 3.11
CA GLU A 38 10.72 0.17 2.61
C GLU A 38 10.96 1.19 1.50
N VAL A 39 10.45 0.90 0.30
CA VAL A 39 10.60 1.79 -0.85
C VAL A 39 9.29 2.43 -1.25
N GLY A 40 8.16 1.94 -0.74
CA GLY A 40 6.86 2.52 -1.06
C GLY A 40 5.75 1.76 -0.37
N ARG A 41 4.52 2.23 -0.60
CA ARG A 41 3.33 1.60 -0.08
C ARG A 41 2.24 1.59 -1.13
N PHE A 42 1.48 0.50 -1.11
CA PHE A 42 0.28 0.40 -1.93
C PHE A 42 -0.90 0.52 -0.98
N ILE A 43 -1.66 1.60 -1.09
CA ILE A 43 -2.71 1.93 -0.14
C ILE A 43 -4.05 2.09 -0.84
N PRO A 44 -5.17 1.89 -0.12
CA PRO A 44 -6.49 2.11 -0.69
C PRO A 44 -6.68 3.57 -1.13
N LYS A 45 -7.51 3.74 -2.11
CA LYS A 45 -7.83 5.04 -2.68
C LYS A 45 -8.25 6.07 -1.62
N ASP A 46 -9.03 5.66 -0.63
CA ASP A 46 -9.52 6.57 0.40
C ASP A 46 -8.37 7.09 1.28
N ALA A 47 -7.41 6.22 1.60
CA ALA A 47 -6.24 6.62 2.35
C ALA A 47 -5.38 7.58 1.53
N ALA A 48 -5.22 7.31 0.23
CA ALA A 48 -4.47 8.20 -0.66
C ALA A 48 -5.08 9.59 -0.72
N VAL A 49 -6.40 9.67 -0.77
CA VAL A 49 -7.11 10.95 -0.78
C VAL A 49 -6.84 11.73 0.51
N SER A 50 -6.83 11.06 1.66
CA SER A 50 -6.51 11.70 2.92
C SER A 50 -5.11 12.30 2.93
N TYR A 51 -4.12 11.58 2.42
CA TYR A 51 -2.76 12.09 2.34
C TYR A 51 -2.67 13.30 1.42
N LEU A 52 -3.34 13.25 0.28
CA LEU A 52 -3.34 14.36 -0.66
C LEU A 52 -4.01 15.59 -0.06
N THR A 53 -5.11 15.41 0.65
CA THR A 53 -5.82 16.50 1.31
C THR A 53 -4.93 17.16 2.35
N ASP A 54 -4.26 16.38 3.16
CA ASP A 54 -3.34 16.91 4.17
C ASP A 54 -2.22 17.71 3.51
N SER A 55 -1.68 17.22 2.42
CA SER A 55 -0.61 17.92 1.70
C SER A 55 -1.09 19.24 1.15
N LEU A 56 -2.32 19.30 0.65
CA LEU A 56 -2.85 20.52 0.07
C LEU A 56 -3.22 21.56 1.11
N THR A 57 -3.62 21.14 2.28
CA THR A 57 -3.99 22.05 3.35
C THR A 57 -2.81 22.45 4.23
N GLY A 58 -1.80 21.66 4.23
CA GLY A 58 -0.59 21.93 4.98
C GLY A 58 0.30 22.92 4.28
#